data_45eac2f760da1666e093b7edec3386ac
#
_entry.id   45eac2f760da1666e093b7edec3386ac
#
_cell.length_a   1.000
_cell.length_b   1.000
_cell.length_c   1.000
_cell.angle_alpha   90.00
_cell.angle_beta   90.00
_cell.angle_gamma   90.00
#
_symmetry.space_group_name_H-M   'P 1'
#
loop_
_entity.id
_entity.type
_entity.pdbx_description
1 polymer ?
#
loop_
_entity_poly.entity_id
_entity_poly.type
_entity_poly.pdbx_seq_one_letter_code
_entity_poly.pdbx_strand_id
1 'polypeptide(L)'
;VKYRIPILILALLLMIPSAVGMAKTRINYDMLDYLPEDMDTVIGQNDLMEDFGKGAFSFIVVDGMSDRDVDSLCERIKQVEHVETVLWYSSLADITIPKELLPDSIYNEFNNGDSTLVAVFLDSATSADVTMDAIRQIRSVCGSQCFVSGMSALVTDLKDLCEEEEPVYVGIAVLLACAAMVIFLDNWLIPFVFLASIGMMILLNMGTNYFFGEISYITKALSAVLQLAVTMDYSIFLWHSYNEQRQLHSDPKDAMAAAIRATLTSVIGSSVTTVAGFIALCFMSFTLGKDLGIVMAKGVLLGVIGCVTCLLYTSDAADDK
;
A
#
# COMPACT_ATOMS: atom_id res chain seq x y z
N VAL A 1 16.66 -18.51 25.77
CA VAL A 1 17.72 -17.72 26.39
C VAL A 1 19.09 -18.07 25.85
N LYS A 2 19.49 -19.37 25.77
CA LYS A 2 20.83 -19.82 25.32
C LYS A 2 21.24 -19.37 23.89
N TYR A 3 20.29 -19.20 22.96
CA TYR A 3 20.53 -18.87 21.55
C TYR A 3 20.14 -17.43 21.18
N ARG A 4 20.00 -16.51 22.13
CA ARG A 4 19.54 -15.14 21.91
C ARG A 4 20.42 -14.35 20.94
N ILE A 5 21.76 -14.39 21.12
CA ILE A 5 22.69 -13.65 20.26
C ILE A 5 22.69 -14.18 18.82
N PRO A 6 22.78 -15.50 18.54
CA PRO A 6 22.64 -16.05 17.20
C PRO A 6 21.31 -15.65 16.51
N ILE A 7 20.21 -15.63 17.24
CA ILE A 7 18.89 -15.25 16.68
C ILE A 7 18.87 -13.76 16.30
N LEU A 8 19.41 -12.89 17.15
CA LEU A 8 19.49 -11.45 16.84
C LEU A 8 20.39 -11.19 15.62
N ILE A 9 21.55 -11.84 15.55
CA ILE A 9 22.45 -11.72 14.40
C ILE A 9 21.75 -12.22 13.13
N LEU A 10 21.04 -13.33 13.19
CA LEU A 10 20.27 -13.85 12.06
C LEU A 10 19.17 -12.85 11.63
N ALA A 11 18.44 -12.27 12.57
CA ALA A 11 17.40 -11.28 12.29
C ALA A 11 18.00 -10.04 11.62
N LEU A 12 19.14 -9.53 12.13
CA LEU A 12 19.85 -8.39 11.52
C LEU A 12 20.37 -8.71 10.12
N LEU A 13 20.92 -9.90 9.90
CA LEU A 13 21.35 -10.34 8.57
C LEU A 13 20.19 -10.44 7.58
N LEU A 14 19.01 -10.89 8.04
CA LEU A 14 17.80 -10.98 7.21
C LEU A 14 17.19 -9.61 6.89
N MET A 15 17.52 -8.55 7.63
CA MET A 15 17.03 -7.19 7.32
C MET A 15 17.53 -6.69 5.96
N ILE A 16 18.78 -7.02 5.57
CA ILE A 16 19.36 -6.56 4.30
C ILE A 16 18.56 -7.11 3.09
N PRO A 17 18.40 -8.44 2.94
CA PRO A 17 17.61 -8.97 1.83
C PRO A 17 16.13 -8.55 1.93
N SER A 18 15.59 -8.36 3.14
CA SER A 18 14.21 -7.88 3.31
C SER A 18 14.04 -6.42 2.87
N ALA A 19 15.00 -5.54 3.13
CA ALA A 19 14.95 -4.17 2.62
C ALA A 19 14.99 -4.14 1.09
N VAL A 20 15.83 -4.98 0.47
CA VAL A 20 15.88 -5.14 -0.99
C VAL A 20 14.57 -5.72 -1.53
N GLY A 21 14.01 -6.73 -0.85
CA GLY A 21 12.73 -7.33 -1.22
C GLY A 21 11.59 -6.32 -1.15
N MET A 22 11.50 -5.54 -0.08
CA MET A 22 10.50 -4.47 0.09
C MET A 22 10.60 -3.44 -1.05
N ALA A 23 11.81 -3.00 -1.42
CA ALA A 23 12.01 -2.04 -2.50
C ALA A 23 11.66 -2.60 -3.90
N LYS A 24 11.71 -3.93 -4.07
CA LYS A 24 11.42 -4.61 -5.34
C LYS A 24 10.00 -5.18 -5.42
N THR A 25 9.25 -5.21 -4.33
CA THR A 25 7.86 -5.66 -4.34
C THR A 25 7.03 -4.64 -5.10
N ARG A 26 6.34 -5.08 -6.14
CA ARG A 26 5.42 -4.23 -6.91
C ARG A 26 4.16 -3.97 -6.08
N ILE A 27 3.71 -2.72 -6.09
CA ILE A 27 2.45 -2.32 -5.47
C ILE A 27 1.41 -2.14 -6.56
N ASN A 28 0.32 -2.87 -6.46
CA ASN A 28 -0.79 -2.78 -7.40
C ASN A 28 -1.84 -1.80 -6.86
N TYR A 29 -2.16 -0.79 -7.66
CA TYR A 29 -3.15 0.25 -7.36
C TYR A 29 -4.47 0.01 -8.10
N ASP A 30 -4.53 -0.97 -9.02
CA ASP A 30 -5.75 -1.29 -9.76
C ASP A 30 -6.67 -2.20 -8.96
N MET A 31 -7.85 -1.71 -8.65
CA MET A 31 -8.86 -2.50 -7.93
C MET A 31 -9.54 -3.54 -8.82
N LEU A 32 -9.47 -3.38 -10.16
CA LEU A 32 -10.06 -4.34 -11.09
C LEU A 32 -9.31 -5.67 -11.10
N ASP A 33 -7.98 -5.64 -10.90
CA ASP A 33 -7.14 -6.84 -10.84
C ASP A 33 -7.50 -7.78 -9.67
N TYR A 34 -8.24 -7.27 -8.68
CA TYR A 34 -8.67 -8.05 -7.52
C TYR A 34 -10.09 -8.62 -7.66
N LEU A 35 -10.80 -8.26 -8.73
CA LEU A 35 -12.13 -8.81 -9.01
C LEU A 35 -12.03 -10.20 -9.60
N PRO A 36 -13.06 -11.06 -9.40
CA PRO A 36 -13.15 -12.35 -10.08
C PRO A 36 -13.11 -12.21 -11.61
N GLU A 37 -12.37 -13.10 -12.27
CA GLU A 37 -12.16 -13.08 -13.74
C GLU A 37 -13.45 -13.28 -14.53
N ASP A 38 -14.48 -13.87 -13.93
CA ASP A 38 -15.80 -14.13 -14.52
C ASP A 38 -16.76 -12.94 -14.45
N MET A 39 -16.34 -11.81 -13.89
CA MET A 39 -17.15 -10.60 -13.86
C MET A 39 -17.16 -9.89 -15.23
N ASP A 40 -18.33 -9.44 -15.66
CA ASP A 40 -18.52 -8.74 -16.94
C ASP A 40 -17.58 -7.54 -17.10
N THR A 41 -17.28 -6.82 -15.99
CA THR A 41 -16.36 -5.68 -16.00
C THR A 41 -14.93 -6.11 -16.33
N VAL A 42 -14.47 -7.26 -15.79
CA VAL A 42 -13.11 -7.79 -16.04
C VAL A 42 -13.01 -8.33 -17.46
N ILE A 43 -14.04 -9.07 -17.91
CA ILE A 43 -14.13 -9.57 -19.29
C ILE A 43 -14.10 -8.40 -20.27
N GLY A 44 -14.95 -7.38 -20.05
CA GLY A 44 -14.99 -6.19 -20.93
C GLY A 44 -13.67 -5.40 -20.95
N GLN A 45 -12.95 -5.32 -19.83
CA GLN A 45 -11.64 -4.68 -19.77
C GLN A 45 -10.58 -5.47 -20.55
N ASN A 46 -10.62 -6.80 -20.47
CA ASN A 46 -9.71 -7.68 -21.21
C ASN A 46 -10.00 -7.59 -22.72
N ASP A 47 -11.26 -7.60 -23.13
CA ASP A 47 -11.66 -7.44 -24.54
C ASP A 47 -11.21 -6.09 -25.09
N LEU A 48 -11.34 -5.00 -24.27
CA LEU A 48 -10.85 -3.68 -24.68
C LEU A 48 -9.33 -3.68 -24.94
N MET A 49 -8.58 -4.41 -24.12
CA MET A 49 -7.12 -4.47 -24.25
C MET A 49 -6.70 -5.41 -25.40
N GLU A 50 -7.28 -6.61 -25.49
CA GLU A 50 -6.85 -7.63 -26.46
C GLU A 50 -7.38 -7.37 -27.87
N ASP A 51 -8.66 -7.01 -28.01
CA ASP A 51 -9.32 -6.87 -29.30
C ASP A 51 -9.21 -5.45 -29.86
N PHE A 52 -9.22 -4.43 -29.01
CA PHE A 52 -9.21 -3.03 -29.43
C PHE A 52 -7.88 -2.32 -29.20
N GLY A 53 -6.93 -2.96 -28.50
CA GLY A 53 -5.63 -2.37 -28.15
C GLY A 53 -5.75 -1.16 -27.20
N LYS A 54 -6.87 -1.02 -26.46
CA LYS A 54 -7.17 0.12 -25.57
C LYS A 54 -7.05 -0.32 -24.12
N GLY A 55 -5.87 -0.18 -23.55
CA GLY A 55 -5.59 -0.64 -22.19
C GLY A 55 -6.17 0.28 -21.11
N ALA A 56 -5.92 1.56 -21.23
CA ALA A 56 -6.33 2.56 -20.26
C ALA A 56 -6.94 3.78 -20.95
N PHE A 57 -7.76 4.52 -20.22
CA PHE A 57 -8.37 5.74 -20.72
C PHE A 57 -8.47 6.83 -19.66
N SER A 58 -8.46 8.08 -20.12
CA SER A 58 -8.72 9.27 -19.33
C SER A 58 -9.54 10.28 -20.11
N PHE A 59 -10.26 11.10 -19.39
CA PHE A 59 -10.99 12.23 -19.92
C PHE A 59 -10.33 13.54 -19.48
N ILE A 60 -10.28 14.52 -20.37
CA ILE A 60 -9.78 15.85 -20.06
C ILE A 60 -10.93 16.82 -20.32
N VAL A 61 -11.41 17.45 -19.25
CA VAL A 61 -12.36 18.57 -19.37
C VAL A 61 -11.54 19.83 -19.53
N VAL A 62 -11.77 20.54 -20.63
CA VAL A 62 -11.10 21.81 -20.94
C VAL A 62 -12.15 22.92 -20.84
N ASP A 63 -11.88 23.94 -20.02
CA ASP A 63 -12.82 25.02 -19.71
C ASP A 63 -12.32 26.37 -20.24
N GLY A 64 -13.20 27.05 -20.99
CA GLY A 64 -12.96 28.41 -21.48
C GLY A 64 -11.76 28.56 -22.46
N MET A 65 -11.36 27.49 -23.13
CA MET A 65 -10.27 27.52 -24.14
C MET A 65 -10.83 27.63 -25.54
N SER A 66 -10.14 28.35 -26.45
CA SER A 66 -10.55 28.40 -27.84
C SER A 66 -10.33 27.04 -28.54
N ASP A 67 -11.17 26.72 -29.55
CA ASP A 67 -11.06 25.46 -30.28
C ASP A 67 -9.69 25.23 -30.92
N ARG A 68 -9.06 26.29 -31.39
CA ARG A 68 -7.70 26.23 -31.96
C ARG A 68 -6.67 25.84 -30.89
N ASP A 69 -6.84 26.37 -29.69
CA ASP A 69 -5.93 26.05 -28.57
C ASP A 69 -6.18 24.64 -28.06
N VAL A 70 -7.44 24.17 -28.04
CA VAL A 70 -7.77 22.77 -27.71
C VAL A 70 -7.21 21.82 -28.75
N ASP A 71 -7.30 22.12 -30.04
CA ASP A 71 -6.73 21.31 -31.11
C ASP A 71 -5.19 21.23 -30.97
N SER A 72 -4.54 22.37 -30.73
CA SER A 72 -3.11 22.41 -30.42
C SER A 72 -2.74 21.61 -29.16
N LEU A 73 -3.61 21.61 -28.14
CA LEU A 73 -3.45 20.78 -26.94
C LEU A 73 -3.56 19.30 -27.29
N CYS A 74 -4.56 18.89 -28.07
CA CYS A 74 -4.72 17.51 -28.52
C CYS A 74 -3.49 17.00 -29.27
N GLU A 75 -2.91 17.83 -30.16
CA GLU A 75 -1.68 17.46 -30.88
C GLU A 75 -0.46 17.32 -29.96
N ARG A 76 -0.35 18.13 -28.90
CA ARG A 76 0.70 17.96 -27.88
C ARG A 76 0.49 16.72 -27.04
N ILE A 77 -0.75 16.39 -26.68
CA ILE A 77 -1.08 15.18 -25.92
C ILE A 77 -0.77 13.92 -26.75
N LYS A 78 -1.03 13.91 -28.05
CA LYS A 78 -0.68 12.81 -28.94
C LYS A 78 0.83 12.51 -29.01
N GLN A 79 1.69 13.49 -28.66
CA GLN A 79 3.14 13.32 -28.63
C GLN A 79 3.66 12.72 -27.32
N VAL A 80 2.79 12.60 -26.32
CA VAL A 80 3.16 11.94 -25.04
C VAL A 80 3.31 10.44 -25.30
N GLU A 81 4.40 9.88 -24.81
CA GLU A 81 4.69 8.45 -24.94
C GLU A 81 3.56 7.61 -24.32
N HIS A 82 3.22 6.48 -24.93
CA HIS A 82 2.10 5.61 -24.56
C HIS A 82 0.69 6.17 -24.75
N VAL A 83 0.53 7.37 -25.29
CA VAL A 83 -0.77 7.85 -25.79
C VAL A 83 -1.00 7.29 -27.17
N GLU A 84 -2.02 6.46 -27.32
CA GLU A 84 -2.33 5.81 -28.60
C GLU A 84 -3.33 6.64 -29.41
N THR A 85 -4.39 7.13 -28.75
CA THR A 85 -5.47 7.85 -29.44
C THR A 85 -5.97 9.00 -28.58
N VAL A 86 -6.15 10.15 -29.20
CA VAL A 86 -6.83 11.32 -28.62
C VAL A 86 -8.07 11.59 -29.45
N LEU A 87 -9.24 11.51 -28.82
CA LEU A 87 -10.52 11.78 -29.47
C LEU A 87 -11.10 13.09 -28.95
N TRP A 88 -11.36 13.96 -29.89
CA TRP A 88 -12.11 15.20 -29.70
C TRP A 88 -12.99 15.42 -30.91
N TYR A 89 -13.90 16.37 -30.91
CA TYR A 89 -14.79 16.53 -32.04
C TYR A 89 -14.05 16.82 -33.37
N SER A 90 -12.86 17.42 -33.34
CA SER A 90 -12.01 17.62 -34.53
C SER A 90 -11.54 16.30 -35.17
N SER A 91 -11.59 15.19 -34.43
CA SER A 91 -11.32 13.85 -34.98
C SER A 91 -12.47 13.32 -35.84
N LEU A 92 -13.67 13.90 -35.69
CA LEU A 92 -14.91 13.50 -36.40
C LEU A 92 -15.35 14.52 -37.44
N ALA A 93 -15.00 15.80 -37.25
CA ALA A 93 -15.40 16.90 -38.12
C ALA A 93 -14.25 17.91 -38.25
N ASP A 94 -14.10 18.54 -39.40
CA ASP A 94 -13.08 19.57 -39.65
C ASP A 94 -13.35 20.78 -38.70
N ILE A 95 -12.31 21.25 -38.02
CA ILE A 95 -12.37 22.38 -37.09
C ILE A 95 -12.77 23.70 -37.75
N THR A 96 -12.66 23.77 -39.07
CA THR A 96 -13.08 24.94 -39.84
C THR A 96 -14.59 25.02 -40.05
N ILE A 97 -15.32 23.93 -39.75
CA ILE A 97 -16.79 23.91 -39.82
C ILE A 97 -17.33 24.65 -38.61
N PRO A 98 -18.15 25.70 -38.79
CA PRO A 98 -18.80 26.36 -37.66
C PRO A 98 -19.58 25.37 -36.81
N LYS A 99 -19.44 25.49 -35.47
CA LYS A 99 -20.06 24.57 -34.49
C LYS A 99 -21.58 24.46 -34.68
N GLU A 100 -22.22 25.56 -35.11
CA GLU A 100 -23.66 25.64 -35.36
C GLU A 100 -24.11 24.75 -36.53
N LEU A 101 -23.20 24.26 -37.36
CA LEU A 101 -23.49 23.36 -38.48
C LEU A 101 -23.26 21.89 -38.11
N LEU A 102 -22.67 21.60 -36.96
CA LEU A 102 -22.53 20.24 -36.49
C LEU A 102 -23.87 19.67 -36.02
N PRO A 103 -24.16 18.37 -36.26
CA PRO A 103 -25.30 17.72 -35.64
C PRO A 103 -25.29 17.87 -34.11
N ASP A 104 -26.44 18.23 -33.53
CA ASP A 104 -26.55 18.37 -32.06
C ASP A 104 -26.08 17.15 -31.30
N SER A 105 -26.23 15.94 -31.87
CA SER A 105 -25.77 14.70 -31.29
C SER A 105 -24.26 14.62 -31.17
N ILE A 106 -23.49 15.21 -32.09
CA ILE A 106 -22.02 15.24 -32.03
C ILE A 106 -21.56 16.40 -31.14
N TYR A 107 -22.16 17.58 -31.32
CA TYR A 107 -21.76 18.75 -30.55
C TYR A 107 -21.99 18.57 -29.05
N ASN A 108 -23.16 18.11 -28.64
CA ASN A 108 -23.52 17.97 -27.22
C ASN A 108 -22.75 16.82 -26.50
N GLU A 109 -22.21 15.83 -27.24
CA GLU A 109 -21.40 14.77 -26.64
C GLU A 109 -20.02 15.28 -26.17
N PHE A 110 -19.46 16.27 -26.85
CA PHE A 110 -18.15 16.82 -26.55
C PHE A 110 -18.19 18.18 -25.86
N ASN A 111 -19.28 18.93 -25.92
CA ASN A 111 -19.32 20.29 -25.44
C ASN A 111 -20.52 20.55 -24.53
N ASN A 112 -20.28 21.35 -23.47
CA ASN A 112 -21.30 21.84 -22.57
C ASN A 112 -20.95 23.27 -22.13
N GLY A 113 -21.68 24.28 -22.67
CA GLY A 113 -21.32 25.69 -22.48
C GLY A 113 -19.94 26.02 -23.02
N ASP A 114 -19.07 26.56 -22.16
CA ASP A 114 -17.71 26.93 -22.50
C ASP A 114 -16.69 25.78 -22.29
N SER A 115 -17.16 24.61 -21.84
CA SER A 115 -16.33 23.46 -21.57
C SER A 115 -16.40 22.44 -22.71
N THR A 116 -15.27 21.79 -23.00
CA THR A 116 -15.19 20.68 -23.97
C THR A 116 -14.51 19.46 -23.38
N LEU A 117 -14.85 18.28 -23.88
CA LEU A 117 -14.34 16.98 -23.42
C LEU A 117 -13.41 16.38 -24.45
N VAL A 118 -12.21 15.99 -24.03
CA VAL A 118 -11.24 15.24 -24.80
C VAL A 118 -11.07 13.87 -24.17
N ALA A 119 -11.19 12.80 -24.95
CA ALA A 119 -10.91 11.44 -24.48
C ALA A 119 -9.51 11.01 -24.95
N VAL A 120 -8.74 10.43 -24.04
CA VAL A 120 -7.39 9.95 -24.28
C VAL A 120 -7.34 8.46 -23.96
N PHE A 121 -6.86 7.68 -24.92
CA PHE A 121 -6.62 6.24 -24.77
C PHE A 121 -5.12 5.96 -24.79
N LEU A 122 -4.71 5.05 -23.87
CA LEU A 122 -3.33 4.65 -23.71
C LEU A 122 -3.16 3.18 -24.13
N ASP A 123 -1.96 2.79 -24.50
CA ASP A 123 -1.61 1.46 -25.03
C ASP A 123 -1.36 0.40 -23.95
N SER A 124 -1.30 0.81 -22.69
CA SER A 124 -0.92 -0.05 -21.57
C SER A 124 -2.03 -0.11 -20.51
N ALA A 125 -1.95 -1.07 -19.58
CA ALA A 125 -2.93 -1.25 -18.50
C ALA A 125 -3.01 -0.02 -17.59
N THR A 126 -4.16 0.17 -16.95
CA THR A 126 -4.45 1.31 -16.06
C THR A 126 -3.43 1.45 -14.93
N SER A 127 -2.99 0.31 -14.36
CA SER A 127 -2.02 0.26 -13.24
C SER A 127 -0.55 0.19 -13.67
N ALA A 128 -0.27 0.24 -14.98
CA ALA A 128 1.11 0.22 -15.47
C ALA A 128 1.85 1.52 -15.12
N ASP A 129 3.11 1.43 -14.70
CA ASP A 129 3.92 2.61 -14.37
C ASP A 129 4.03 3.57 -15.56
N VAL A 130 4.16 3.03 -16.79
CA VAL A 130 4.20 3.82 -18.01
C VAL A 130 2.90 4.61 -18.24
N THR A 131 1.73 4.04 -17.92
CA THR A 131 0.44 4.73 -18.00
C THR A 131 0.37 5.89 -16.99
N MET A 132 0.80 5.67 -15.76
CA MET A 132 0.82 6.71 -14.72
C MET A 132 1.80 7.84 -15.09
N ASP A 133 2.96 7.51 -15.65
CA ASP A 133 3.92 8.50 -16.12
C ASP A 133 3.38 9.29 -17.31
N ALA A 134 2.66 8.65 -18.24
CA ALA A 134 1.95 9.32 -19.32
C ALA A 134 0.89 10.30 -18.78
N ILE A 135 0.09 9.91 -17.78
CA ILE A 135 -0.89 10.80 -17.13
C ILE A 135 -0.20 12.01 -16.50
N ARG A 136 0.94 11.83 -15.79
CA ARG A 136 1.71 12.96 -15.23
C ARG A 136 2.24 13.88 -16.33
N GLN A 137 2.72 13.33 -17.44
CA GLN A 137 3.15 14.11 -18.60
C GLN A 137 1.96 14.87 -19.24
N ILE A 138 0.82 14.23 -19.44
CA ILE A 138 -0.41 14.89 -19.93
C ILE A 138 -0.76 16.08 -19.02
N ARG A 139 -0.75 15.91 -17.71
CA ARG A 139 -0.99 17.01 -16.74
C ARG A 139 0.01 18.14 -16.87
N SER A 140 1.28 17.84 -17.16
CA SER A 140 2.30 18.86 -17.36
C SER A 140 2.10 19.66 -18.64
N VAL A 141 1.52 19.04 -19.67
CA VAL A 141 1.15 19.68 -20.96
C VAL A 141 -0.13 20.48 -20.82
N CYS A 142 -1.05 20.04 -19.96
CA CYS A 142 -2.30 20.73 -19.64
C CYS A 142 -2.05 22.00 -18.82
N GLY A 143 -2.80 23.06 -19.11
CA GLY A 143 -2.81 24.30 -18.32
C GLY A 143 -3.84 24.24 -17.17
N SER A 144 -3.98 25.35 -16.46
CA SER A 144 -4.93 25.50 -15.36
C SER A 144 -6.42 25.39 -15.77
N GLN A 145 -6.72 25.45 -17.06
CA GLN A 145 -8.05 25.29 -17.63
C GLN A 145 -8.41 23.84 -17.94
N CYS A 146 -7.52 22.88 -17.67
CA CYS A 146 -7.70 21.47 -17.99
C CYS A 146 -7.80 20.63 -16.73
N PHE A 147 -8.78 19.74 -16.68
CA PHE A 147 -9.01 18.81 -15.57
C PHE A 147 -8.94 17.39 -16.11
N VAL A 148 -7.85 16.69 -15.78
CA VAL A 148 -7.62 15.30 -16.18
C VAL A 148 -8.32 14.37 -15.21
N SER A 149 -9.24 13.54 -15.69
CA SER A 149 -10.06 12.61 -14.91
C SER A 149 -10.16 11.25 -15.63
N GLY A 150 -10.86 10.30 -15.05
CA GLY A 150 -11.01 8.93 -15.55
C GLY A 150 -10.21 7.94 -14.75
N MET A 151 -10.34 6.64 -15.08
CA MET A 151 -9.77 5.56 -14.27
C MET A 151 -8.24 5.65 -14.14
N SER A 152 -7.53 5.93 -15.24
CA SER A 152 -6.06 6.03 -15.21
C SER A 152 -5.57 7.22 -14.39
N ALA A 153 -6.27 8.36 -14.48
CA ALA A 153 -5.98 9.53 -13.65
C ALA A 153 -6.23 9.25 -12.17
N LEU A 154 -7.35 8.57 -11.84
CA LEU A 154 -7.68 8.17 -10.47
C LEU A 154 -6.61 7.26 -9.86
N VAL A 155 -6.18 6.23 -10.59
CA VAL A 155 -5.14 5.29 -10.12
C VAL A 155 -3.81 6.01 -9.91
N THR A 156 -3.46 6.95 -10.80
CA THR A 156 -2.26 7.80 -10.64
C THR A 156 -2.36 8.65 -9.37
N ASP A 157 -3.51 9.31 -9.13
CA ASP A 157 -3.73 10.12 -7.94
C ASP A 157 -3.69 9.30 -6.65
N LEU A 158 -4.28 8.09 -6.66
CA LEU A 158 -4.20 7.17 -5.51
C LEU A 158 -2.77 6.76 -5.21
N LYS A 159 -1.96 6.49 -6.23
CA LYS A 159 -0.54 6.16 -6.03
C LYS A 159 0.19 7.34 -5.41
N ASP A 160 0.10 8.51 -6.02
CA ASP A 160 0.81 9.71 -5.57
C ASP A 160 0.40 10.08 -4.13
N LEU A 161 -0.90 10.02 -3.82
CA LEU A 161 -1.42 10.27 -2.47
C LEU A 161 -0.93 9.25 -1.44
N CYS A 162 -0.96 7.95 -1.79
CA CYS A 162 -0.48 6.90 -0.90
C CYS A 162 1.02 7.03 -0.64
N GLU A 163 1.83 7.33 -1.65
CA GLU A 163 3.28 7.51 -1.49
C GLU A 163 3.62 8.72 -0.63
N GLU A 164 2.83 9.79 -0.69
CA GLU A 164 3.02 11.01 0.11
C GLU A 164 2.54 10.84 1.56
N GLU A 165 1.34 10.27 1.75
CA GLU A 165 0.68 10.25 3.05
C GLU A 165 1.07 9.04 3.93
N GLU A 166 1.34 7.86 3.33
CA GLU A 166 1.63 6.64 4.09
C GLU A 166 2.78 6.83 5.12
N PRO A 167 3.94 7.41 4.77
CA PRO A 167 5.03 7.61 5.74
C PRO A 167 4.62 8.53 6.91
N VAL A 168 3.78 9.53 6.66
CA VAL A 168 3.30 10.46 7.68
C VAL A 168 2.39 9.75 8.68
N TYR A 169 1.41 8.98 8.20
CA TYR A 169 0.49 8.25 9.07
C TYR A 169 1.18 7.12 9.83
N VAL A 170 2.12 6.41 9.21
CA VAL A 170 2.96 5.42 9.91
C VAL A 170 3.80 6.11 10.99
N GLY A 171 4.37 7.27 10.72
CA GLY A 171 5.10 8.07 11.71
C GLY A 171 4.22 8.48 12.90
N ILE A 172 3.01 8.95 12.65
CA ILE A 172 2.03 9.29 13.69
C ILE A 172 1.67 8.04 14.50
N ALA A 173 1.41 6.90 13.88
CA ALA A 173 1.10 5.65 14.56
C ALA A 173 2.25 5.20 15.49
N VAL A 174 3.50 5.29 15.02
CA VAL A 174 4.70 4.98 15.83
C VAL A 174 4.83 5.93 17.02
N LEU A 175 4.59 7.25 16.84
CA LEU A 175 4.64 8.23 17.92
C LEU A 175 3.56 7.96 18.97
N LEU A 176 2.32 7.67 18.55
CA LEU A 176 1.23 7.34 19.46
C LEU A 176 1.49 6.02 20.20
N ALA A 177 2.02 5.01 19.52
CA ALA A 177 2.43 3.75 20.13
C ALA A 177 3.54 3.96 21.15
N CYS A 178 4.55 4.79 20.83
CA CYS A 178 5.61 5.16 21.76
C CYS A 178 5.06 5.86 23.01
N ALA A 179 4.19 6.86 22.81
CA ALA A 179 3.57 7.59 23.92
C ALA A 179 2.73 6.66 24.83
N ALA A 180 1.94 5.77 24.23
CA ALA A 180 1.18 4.78 24.98
C ALA A 180 2.10 3.87 25.81
N MET A 181 3.16 3.33 25.18
CA MET A 181 4.12 2.48 25.92
C MET A 181 4.85 3.23 27.03
N VAL A 182 5.23 4.50 26.83
CA VAL A 182 5.85 5.31 27.89
C VAL A 182 4.91 5.51 29.10
N ILE A 183 3.60 5.62 28.85
CA ILE A 183 2.59 5.76 29.91
C ILE A 183 2.38 4.44 30.68
N PHE A 184 2.37 3.32 29.96
CA PHE A 184 2.04 2.00 30.55
C PHE A 184 3.25 1.21 31.06
N LEU A 185 4.48 1.58 30.65
CA LEU A 185 5.71 0.89 31.06
C LEU A 185 6.49 1.77 32.05
N ASP A 186 7.00 1.16 33.10
CA ASP A 186 7.74 1.87 34.19
C ASP A 186 9.13 2.34 33.78
N ASN A 187 9.56 2.09 32.53
CA ASN A 187 10.89 2.44 32.04
C ASN A 187 10.79 3.11 30.66
N TRP A 188 11.39 4.31 30.55
CA TRP A 188 11.34 5.12 29.32
C TRP A 188 12.16 4.55 28.14
N LEU A 189 13.15 3.70 28.39
CA LEU A 189 14.02 3.12 27.35
C LEU A 189 13.36 1.91 26.66
N ILE A 190 12.57 1.15 27.38
CA ILE A 190 11.92 -0.08 26.90
C ILE A 190 11.04 0.13 25.65
N PRO A 191 10.22 1.20 25.58
CA PRO A 191 9.42 1.49 24.39
C PRO A 191 10.25 1.57 23.10
N PHE A 192 11.42 2.18 23.14
CA PHE A 192 12.29 2.31 21.94
C PHE A 192 12.84 0.97 21.49
N VAL A 193 13.21 0.10 22.43
CA VAL A 193 13.69 -1.25 22.11
C VAL A 193 12.57 -2.10 21.49
N PHE A 194 11.35 -1.99 22.02
CA PHE A 194 10.18 -2.67 21.47
C PHE A 194 9.85 -2.16 20.08
N LEU A 195 9.79 -0.83 19.88
CA LEU A 195 9.54 -0.25 18.58
C LEU A 195 10.60 -0.65 17.54
N ALA A 196 11.87 -0.68 17.93
CA ALA A 196 12.95 -1.14 17.06
C ALA A 196 12.76 -2.61 16.64
N SER A 197 12.37 -3.47 17.58
CA SER A 197 12.06 -4.88 17.29
C SER A 197 10.84 -5.02 16.39
N ILE A 198 9.77 -4.30 16.68
CA ILE A 198 8.55 -4.32 15.88
C ILE A 198 8.86 -3.83 14.45
N GLY A 199 9.62 -2.73 14.32
CA GLY A 199 10.08 -2.22 13.03
C GLY A 199 10.88 -3.24 12.23
N MET A 200 11.76 -4.01 12.89
CA MET A 200 12.47 -5.12 12.27
C MET A 200 11.51 -6.20 11.74
N MET A 201 10.49 -6.57 12.52
CA MET A 201 9.50 -7.57 12.10
C MET A 201 8.60 -7.06 10.96
N ILE A 202 8.24 -5.78 10.97
CA ILE A 202 7.51 -5.15 9.86
C ILE A 202 8.37 -5.19 8.59
N LEU A 203 9.65 -4.84 8.68
CA LEU A 203 10.56 -4.90 7.54
C LEU A 203 10.71 -6.32 6.99
N LEU A 204 10.84 -7.33 7.85
CA LEU A 204 10.87 -8.74 7.44
C LEU A 204 9.55 -9.17 6.78
N ASN A 205 8.41 -8.72 7.31
CA ASN A 205 7.11 -9.00 6.72
C ASN A 205 6.98 -8.37 5.33
N MET A 206 7.29 -7.08 5.21
CA MET A 206 7.19 -6.36 3.94
C MET A 206 8.18 -6.89 2.90
N GLY A 207 9.41 -7.18 3.31
CA GLY A 207 10.46 -7.68 2.41
C GLY A 207 10.20 -9.07 1.84
N THR A 208 9.55 -9.94 2.62
CA THR A 208 9.17 -11.28 2.14
C THR A 208 7.97 -11.27 1.18
N ASN A 209 7.29 -10.15 0.99
CA ASN A 209 6.24 -10.03 -0.02
C ASN A 209 6.78 -10.12 -1.45
N TYR A 210 8.07 -9.83 -1.66
CA TYR A 210 8.74 -10.03 -2.95
C TYR A 210 8.53 -11.43 -3.54
N PHE A 211 8.42 -12.45 -2.69
CA PHE A 211 8.18 -13.84 -3.14
C PHE A 211 6.75 -14.08 -3.66
N PHE A 212 5.83 -13.16 -3.40
CA PHE A 212 4.44 -13.21 -3.89
C PHE A 212 4.26 -12.38 -5.18
N GLY A 213 5.29 -11.62 -5.60
CA GLY A 213 5.31 -10.80 -6.80
C GLY A 213 4.81 -9.38 -6.55
N GLU A 214 3.55 -9.23 -6.26
CA GLU A 214 2.92 -7.93 -5.99
C GLU A 214 1.97 -8.00 -4.80
N ILE A 215 1.69 -6.85 -4.21
CA ILE A 215 0.70 -6.66 -3.15
C ILE A 215 -0.14 -5.41 -3.42
N SER A 216 -1.38 -5.40 -2.94
CA SER A 216 -2.23 -4.21 -3.01
C SER A 216 -1.66 -3.04 -2.19
N TYR A 217 -1.89 -1.82 -2.68
CA TYR A 217 -1.60 -0.60 -1.90
C TYR A 217 -2.35 -0.59 -0.55
N ILE A 218 -3.58 -1.12 -0.50
CA ILE A 218 -4.34 -1.27 0.75
C ILE A 218 -3.61 -2.21 1.71
N THR A 219 -3.14 -3.36 1.23
CA THR A 219 -2.38 -4.31 2.03
C THR A 219 -1.09 -3.69 2.55
N LYS A 220 -0.37 -2.94 1.70
CA LYS A 220 0.86 -2.23 2.09
C LYS A 220 0.58 -1.23 3.21
N ALA A 221 -0.38 -0.34 3.04
CA ALA A 221 -0.72 0.70 4.00
C ALA A 221 -1.19 0.14 5.36
N LEU A 222 -2.06 -0.88 5.34
CA LEU A 222 -2.62 -1.46 6.55
C LEU A 222 -1.64 -2.38 7.29
N SER A 223 -0.79 -3.11 6.58
CA SER A 223 0.04 -4.16 7.19
C SER A 223 1.02 -3.61 8.23
N ALA A 224 1.66 -2.47 7.98
CA ALA A 224 2.60 -1.85 8.91
C ALA A 224 1.90 -1.41 10.21
N VAL A 225 0.76 -0.73 10.10
CA VAL A 225 0.03 -0.19 11.25
C VAL A 225 -0.63 -1.30 12.06
N LEU A 226 -1.28 -2.26 11.40
CA LEU A 226 -1.92 -3.39 12.11
C LEU A 226 -0.90 -4.32 12.76
N GLN A 227 0.22 -4.58 12.09
CA GLN A 227 1.30 -5.37 12.69
C GLN A 227 1.91 -4.65 13.90
N LEU A 228 2.12 -3.33 13.83
CA LEU A 228 2.56 -2.53 14.97
C LEU A 228 1.62 -2.71 16.16
N ALA A 229 0.31 -2.53 15.96
CA ALA A 229 -0.69 -2.62 17.01
C ALA A 229 -0.71 -4.01 17.66
N VAL A 230 -0.83 -5.08 16.86
CA VAL A 230 -0.92 -6.47 17.37
C VAL A 230 0.37 -6.88 18.10
N THR A 231 1.55 -6.52 17.54
CA THR A 231 2.84 -6.91 18.16
C THR A 231 3.12 -6.11 19.42
N MET A 232 2.65 -4.86 19.50
CA MET A 232 2.77 -4.03 20.70
C MET A 232 2.05 -4.65 21.89
N ASP A 233 0.82 -5.14 21.71
CA ASP A 233 0.04 -5.78 22.76
C ASP A 233 0.75 -6.99 23.34
N TYR A 234 1.34 -7.85 22.51
CA TYR A 234 2.13 -9.00 22.95
C TYR A 234 3.37 -8.57 23.73
N SER A 235 4.03 -7.51 23.32
CA SER A 235 5.23 -6.98 23.97
C SER A 235 4.92 -6.41 25.36
N ILE A 236 3.84 -5.64 25.49
CA ILE A 236 3.38 -5.08 26.76
C ILE A 236 3.01 -6.22 27.72
N PHE A 237 2.23 -7.19 27.25
CA PHE A 237 1.78 -8.32 28.07
C PHE A 237 2.96 -9.16 28.61
N LEU A 238 3.93 -9.44 27.75
CA LEU A 238 5.12 -10.20 28.16
C LEU A 238 6.02 -9.38 29.11
N TRP A 239 6.10 -8.06 28.94
CA TRP A 239 6.84 -7.18 29.85
C TRP A 239 6.22 -7.14 31.25
N HIS A 240 4.89 -7.01 31.36
CA HIS A 240 4.21 -7.09 32.66
C HIS A 240 4.47 -8.43 33.36
N SER A 241 4.37 -9.54 32.64
CA SER A 241 4.70 -10.84 33.18
C SER A 241 6.16 -10.93 33.64
N TYR A 242 7.09 -10.33 32.89
CA TYR A 242 8.49 -10.28 33.30
C TYR A 242 8.67 -9.51 34.65
N ASN A 243 8.05 -8.35 34.79
CA ASN A 243 8.10 -7.56 36.01
C ASN A 243 7.53 -8.33 37.23
N GLU A 244 6.46 -9.08 37.06
CA GLU A 244 5.94 -9.96 38.09
C GLU A 244 6.93 -11.08 38.48
N GLN A 245 7.51 -11.77 37.47
CA GLN A 245 8.46 -12.85 37.71
C GLN A 245 9.79 -12.33 38.27
N ARG A 246 10.16 -11.08 37.99
CA ARG A 246 11.35 -10.44 38.54
C ARG A 246 11.30 -10.25 40.05
N GLN A 247 10.11 -10.16 40.63
CA GLN A 247 9.91 -10.11 42.09
C GLN A 247 10.12 -11.49 42.74
N LEU A 248 9.95 -12.57 41.98
CA LEU A 248 10.03 -13.96 42.48
C LEU A 248 11.39 -14.61 42.23
N HIS A 249 12.15 -14.10 41.25
CA HIS A 249 13.42 -14.66 40.82
C HIS A 249 14.57 -13.63 40.91
N SER A 250 15.65 -13.99 41.55
CA SER A 250 16.82 -13.13 41.73
C SER A 250 17.61 -12.97 40.41
N ASP A 251 17.68 -14.04 39.57
CA ASP A 251 18.34 -13.99 38.28
C ASP A 251 17.36 -13.48 37.21
N PRO A 252 17.69 -12.40 36.46
CA PRO A 252 16.89 -11.88 35.34
C PRO A 252 16.58 -12.92 34.27
N LYS A 253 17.52 -13.83 34.00
CA LYS A 253 17.35 -14.89 33.00
C LYS A 253 16.30 -15.92 33.42
N ASP A 254 16.25 -16.26 34.70
CA ASP A 254 15.25 -17.17 35.25
C ASP A 254 13.87 -16.49 35.30
N ALA A 255 13.82 -15.22 35.69
CA ALA A 255 12.60 -14.41 35.66
C ALA A 255 12.03 -14.32 34.21
N MET A 256 12.88 -14.06 33.22
CA MET A 256 12.47 -14.01 31.81
C MET A 256 12.00 -15.38 31.29
N ALA A 257 12.68 -16.47 31.65
CA ALA A 257 12.27 -17.81 31.27
C ALA A 257 10.91 -18.18 31.88
N ALA A 258 10.66 -17.77 33.13
CA ALA A 258 9.39 -17.97 33.81
C ALA A 258 8.25 -17.12 33.18
N ALA A 259 8.52 -15.85 32.86
CA ALA A 259 7.58 -14.96 32.17
C ALA A 259 7.15 -15.51 30.81
N ILE A 260 8.12 -15.94 29.98
CA ILE A 260 7.82 -16.55 28.68
C ILE A 260 6.95 -17.80 28.85
N ARG A 261 7.27 -18.68 29.81
CA ARG A 261 6.45 -19.88 30.06
C ARG A 261 5.04 -19.54 30.50
N ALA A 262 4.87 -18.53 31.35
CA ALA A 262 3.58 -18.12 31.87
C ALA A 262 2.69 -17.50 30.75
N THR A 263 3.29 -16.74 29.83
CA THR A 263 2.56 -15.98 28.81
C THR A 263 2.43 -16.69 27.47
N LEU A 264 3.34 -17.62 27.16
CA LEU A 264 3.45 -18.25 25.84
C LEU A 264 2.12 -18.89 25.37
N THR A 265 1.42 -19.58 26.25
CA THR A 265 0.15 -20.23 25.91
C THR A 265 -0.92 -19.20 25.54
N SER A 266 -1.00 -18.10 26.28
CA SER A 266 -1.99 -17.03 26.01
C SER A 266 -1.65 -16.27 24.72
N VAL A 267 -0.37 -15.95 24.50
CA VAL A 267 0.11 -15.26 23.28
C VAL A 267 -0.09 -16.14 22.05
N ILE A 268 0.27 -17.42 22.11
CA ILE A 268 0.03 -18.36 21.00
C ILE A 268 -1.47 -18.53 20.75
N GLY A 269 -2.28 -18.69 21.79
CA GLY A 269 -3.73 -18.83 21.65
C GLY A 269 -4.36 -17.62 20.95
N SER A 270 -4.05 -16.41 21.40
CA SER A 270 -4.50 -15.17 20.75
C SER A 270 -3.99 -15.04 19.32
N SER A 271 -2.72 -15.36 19.09
CA SER A 271 -2.14 -15.27 17.74
C SER A 271 -2.76 -16.27 16.77
N VAL A 272 -3.04 -17.49 17.19
CA VAL A 272 -3.70 -18.52 16.36
C VAL A 272 -5.10 -18.06 15.95
N THR A 273 -5.87 -17.46 16.85
CA THR A 273 -7.21 -16.94 16.52
C THR A 273 -7.12 -15.78 15.53
N THR A 274 -6.17 -14.88 15.71
CA THR A 274 -5.92 -13.75 14.80
C THR A 274 -5.47 -14.23 13.41
N VAL A 275 -4.52 -15.16 13.36
CA VAL A 275 -4.05 -15.78 12.11
C VAL A 275 -5.19 -16.54 11.41
N ALA A 276 -6.02 -17.28 12.15
CA ALA A 276 -7.18 -17.96 11.58
C ALA A 276 -8.18 -16.98 10.97
N GLY A 277 -8.41 -15.81 11.61
CA GLY A 277 -9.23 -14.74 11.06
C GLY A 277 -8.67 -14.19 9.74
N PHE A 278 -7.36 -13.93 9.66
CA PHE A 278 -6.73 -13.47 8.43
C PHE A 278 -6.72 -14.56 7.33
N ILE A 279 -6.48 -15.82 7.70
CA ILE A 279 -6.56 -16.93 6.74
C ILE A 279 -7.99 -17.07 6.18
N ALA A 280 -9.03 -16.80 6.97
CA ALA A 280 -10.40 -16.83 6.48
C ALA A 280 -10.64 -15.83 5.33
N LEU A 281 -9.95 -14.68 5.31
CA LEU A 281 -10.01 -13.73 4.19
C LEU A 281 -9.50 -14.32 2.86
N CYS A 282 -8.60 -15.31 2.94
CA CYS A 282 -8.04 -15.96 1.74
C CYS A 282 -9.08 -16.76 0.93
N PHE A 283 -10.25 -17.03 1.52
CA PHE A 283 -11.35 -17.76 0.86
C PHE A 283 -12.39 -16.83 0.22
N MET A 284 -12.16 -15.51 0.24
CA MET A 284 -13.01 -14.56 -0.45
C MET A 284 -12.83 -14.65 -1.97
N SER A 285 -13.92 -14.48 -2.73
CA SER A 285 -13.85 -14.36 -4.20
C SER A 285 -13.09 -13.09 -4.64
N PHE A 286 -13.17 -12.02 -3.86
CA PHE A 286 -12.37 -10.81 -4.04
C PHE A 286 -10.94 -11.06 -3.58
N THR A 287 -10.00 -11.15 -4.55
CA THR A 287 -8.64 -11.64 -4.30
C THR A 287 -7.79 -10.70 -3.42
N LEU A 288 -8.22 -9.44 -3.24
CA LEU A 288 -7.67 -8.53 -2.23
C LEU A 288 -7.70 -9.15 -0.82
N GLY A 289 -8.77 -9.92 -0.50
CA GLY A 289 -8.86 -10.66 0.77
C GLY A 289 -7.74 -11.68 0.95
N LYS A 290 -7.35 -12.37 -0.13
CA LYS A 290 -6.23 -13.32 -0.12
C LYS A 290 -4.89 -12.61 0.10
N ASP A 291 -4.67 -11.48 -0.58
CA ASP A 291 -3.47 -10.68 -0.45
C ASP A 291 -3.30 -10.17 1.00
N LEU A 292 -4.32 -9.46 1.49
CA LEU A 292 -4.35 -8.95 2.87
C LEU A 292 -4.23 -10.09 3.90
N GLY A 293 -4.95 -11.19 3.71
CA GLY A 293 -4.97 -12.34 4.60
C GLY A 293 -3.60 -12.97 4.77
N ILE A 294 -2.87 -13.23 3.68
CA ILE A 294 -1.54 -13.83 3.72
C ILE A 294 -0.52 -12.88 4.39
N VAL A 295 -0.50 -11.61 3.98
CA VAL A 295 0.47 -10.64 4.51
C VAL A 295 0.25 -10.38 5.99
N MET A 296 -1.01 -10.29 6.43
CA MET A 296 -1.35 -10.06 7.83
C MET A 296 -1.11 -11.30 8.70
N ALA A 297 -1.51 -12.50 8.24
CA ALA A 297 -1.23 -13.75 8.97
C ALA A 297 0.28 -13.95 9.19
N LYS A 298 1.07 -13.73 8.15
CA LYS A 298 2.54 -13.76 8.21
C LYS A 298 3.08 -12.70 9.17
N GLY A 299 2.54 -11.47 9.12
CA GLY A 299 2.91 -10.37 10.02
C GLY A 299 2.70 -10.70 11.48
N VAL A 300 1.56 -11.30 11.83
CA VAL A 300 1.26 -11.75 13.21
C VAL A 300 2.25 -12.83 13.66
N LEU A 301 2.53 -13.83 12.82
CA LEU A 301 3.51 -14.89 13.15
C LEU A 301 4.92 -14.31 13.39
N LEU A 302 5.37 -13.42 12.52
CA LEU A 302 6.65 -12.73 12.69
C LEU A 302 6.64 -11.85 13.95
N GLY A 303 5.54 -11.18 14.24
CA GLY A 303 5.36 -10.37 15.45
C GLY A 303 5.52 -11.18 16.74
N VAL A 304 4.92 -12.38 16.81
CA VAL A 304 5.09 -13.30 17.96
C VAL A 304 6.54 -13.74 18.11
N ILE A 305 7.19 -14.13 17.01
CA ILE A 305 8.61 -14.52 17.01
C ILE A 305 9.48 -13.34 17.48
N GLY A 306 9.22 -12.14 16.98
CA GLY A 306 9.95 -10.93 17.34
C GLY A 306 9.76 -10.56 18.82
N CYS A 307 8.53 -10.62 19.31
CA CYS A 307 8.22 -10.36 20.71
C CYS A 307 9.01 -11.28 21.65
N VAL A 308 8.98 -12.59 21.41
CA VAL A 308 9.69 -13.57 22.25
C VAL A 308 11.21 -13.41 22.15
N THR A 309 11.74 -13.12 20.96
CA THR A 309 13.18 -12.99 20.74
C THR A 309 13.77 -11.68 21.23
N CYS A 310 13.04 -10.57 21.09
CA CYS A 310 13.50 -9.25 21.51
C CYS A 310 13.53 -9.10 23.02
N LEU A 311 12.54 -9.65 23.74
CA LEU A 311 12.51 -9.58 25.19
C LEU A 311 13.63 -10.40 25.84
N LEU A 312 14.12 -11.42 25.18
CA LEU A 312 15.34 -12.14 25.62
C LEU A 312 16.58 -11.23 25.64
N TYR A 313 16.56 -10.13 24.88
CA TYR A 313 17.67 -9.15 24.82
C TYR A 313 17.48 -8.00 25.82
N THR A 314 16.24 -7.54 26.03
CA THR A 314 15.94 -6.42 26.93
C THR A 314 16.22 -6.75 28.41
N SER A 315 16.23 -8.02 28.79
CA SER A 315 16.57 -8.43 30.16
C SER A 315 18.01 -8.04 30.55
N ASP A 316 18.94 -7.97 29.60
CA ASP A 316 20.32 -7.52 29.87
C ASP A 316 20.43 -5.99 29.88
N ALA A 317 19.68 -5.27 29.06
CA ALA A 317 19.70 -3.82 29.01
C ALA A 317 19.01 -3.17 30.24
N ALA A 318 18.16 -3.89 30.93
CA ALA A 318 17.51 -3.43 32.16
C ALA A 318 18.40 -3.60 33.40
N ASP A 319 19.40 -4.47 33.36
CA ASP A 319 20.28 -4.78 34.48
C ASP A 319 21.58 -3.95 34.53
N ASP A 320 21.91 -3.23 33.46
CA ASP A 320 23.10 -2.34 33.40
C ASP A 320 22.89 -0.96 34.09
N LYS A 321 21.94 -0.89 35.07
CA LYS A 321 21.73 0.29 35.91
C LYS A 321 21.93 0.02 37.40
#